data_1d28e361722ab63fba85dc7669fc0b47
#
_entry.id   1d28e361722ab63fba85dc7669fc0b47
#
_cell.length_a   1.000
_cell.length_b   1.000
_cell.length_c   1.000
_cell.angle_alpha   90.00
_cell.angle_beta   90.00
_cell.angle_gamma   90.00
#
_symmetry.space_group_name_H-M   'P 1'
#
loop_
_entity.id
_entity.type
_entity.pdbx_description
1 polymer ?
#
loop_
_entity_poly.entity_id
_entity_poly.type
_entity_poly.pdbx_seq_one_letter_code
_entity_poly.pdbx_strand_id
1 'polypeptide(L)'
;MKAAIVFLCLGVSALAQQKQRFGQPPEQNRLASACGPQDQDYKVRLDRSQHGPVPPQAGKALVYFIHDDGTGVGGAGLGYPTTKYAVDGSWVGANHGESWFAVAVTPGEHHVCTELQSSLLAERVELAHLTVAAGKSYYFRTQLVTSRSVELLELEKIDSDEAGYLFSEYPMATATAKR
;
A
#
# COMPACT_ATOMS: atom_id res chain seq x y z
N MET A 1 26.71 -57.73 -28.46
CA MET A 1 27.09 -56.52 -27.73
C MET A 1 26.18 -55.43 -28.20
N LYS A 2 25.16 -55.03 -27.37
CA LYS A 2 24.21 -53.96 -27.67
C LYS A 2 24.44 -52.86 -26.61
N ALA A 3 24.97 -51.73 -27.03
CA ALA A 3 25.17 -50.56 -26.17
C ALA A 3 23.84 -49.78 -26.05
N ALA A 4 23.33 -49.62 -24.83
CA ALA A 4 22.18 -48.80 -24.54
C ALA A 4 22.68 -47.36 -24.23
N ILE A 5 22.25 -46.43 -25.03
CA ILE A 5 22.50 -44.98 -24.83
C ILE A 5 21.39 -44.47 -23.92
N VAL A 6 21.75 -44.08 -22.69
CA VAL A 6 20.85 -43.39 -21.75
C VAL A 6 20.91 -41.92 -22.05
N PHE A 7 19.80 -41.35 -22.56
CA PHE A 7 19.61 -39.91 -22.69
C PHE A 7 19.26 -39.33 -21.30
N LEU A 8 20.19 -38.58 -20.76
CA LEU A 8 19.97 -37.80 -19.55
C LEU A 8 19.28 -36.47 -19.93
N CYS A 9 17.96 -36.37 -19.74
CA CYS A 9 17.23 -35.16 -19.89
C CYS A 9 17.58 -34.21 -18.70
N LEU A 10 18.48 -33.25 -18.93
CA LEU A 10 18.71 -32.13 -18.04
C LEU A 10 17.50 -31.19 -18.10
N GLY A 11 16.60 -31.34 -17.14
CA GLY A 11 15.52 -30.38 -16.91
C GLY A 11 16.10 -29.03 -16.47
N VAL A 12 16.10 -28.07 -17.37
CA VAL A 12 16.39 -26.67 -17.04
C VAL A 12 15.20 -26.15 -16.26
N SER A 13 15.28 -26.21 -14.94
CA SER A 13 14.35 -25.49 -14.07
C SER A 13 14.55 -23.98 -14.32
N ALA A 14 13.63 -23.37 -15.04
CA ALA A 14 13.53 -21.92 -15.14
C ALA A 14 13.19 -21.38 -13.75
N LEU A 15 14.20 -21.12 -12.94
CA LEU A 15 14.08 -20.28 -11.76
C LEU A 15 13.68 -18.90 -12.28
N ALA A 16 12.43 -18.53 -12.07
CA ALA A 16 11.99 -17.15 -12.22
C ALA A 16 12.91 -16.29 -11.35
N GLN A 17 13.86 -15.61 -11.99
CA GLN A 17 14.73 -14.65 -11.33
C GLN A 17 13.83 -13.49 -10.92
N GLN A 18 13.40 -13.49 -9.64
CA GLN A 18 12.83 -12.31 -9.01
C GLN A 18 13.87 -11.20 -9.16
N LYS A 19 13.49 -10.17 -9.90
CA LYS A 19 14.31 -8.99 -10.14
C LYS A 19 14.52 -8.33 -8.78
N GLN A 20 15.64 -8.64 -8.14
CA GLN A 20 16.06 -8.05 -6.88
C GLN A 20 16.22 -6.55 -7.12
N ARG A 21 15.35 -5.74 -6.55
CA ARG A 21 15.44 -4.29 -6.63
C ARG A 21 16.64 -3.85 -5.79
N PHE A 22 17.50 -3.06 -6.40
CA PHE A 22 18.76 -2.65 -5.79
C PHE A 22 18.51 -1.88 -4.49
N GLY A 23 19.03 -2.37 -3.37
CA GLY A 23 19.08 -1.66 -2.09
C GLY A 23 18.03 -2.07 -1.03
N GLN A 24 17.07 -2.96 -1.33
CA GLN A 24 16.12 -3.43 -0.32
C GLN A 24 16.62 -4.65 0.46
N PRO A 25 16.41 -4.69 1.79
CA PRO A 25 16.62 -5.91 2.56
C PRO A 25 15.75 -7.06 2.02
N PRO A 26 16.21 -8.33 2.04
CA PRO A 26 15.44 -9.49 1.58
C PRO A 26 14.06 -9.63 2.23
N GLU A 27 13.91 -9.14 3.47
CA GLU A 27 12.65 -9.12 4.21
C GLU A 27 11.63 -8.18 3.56
N GLN A 28 12.03 -6.97 3.19
CA GLN A 28 11.16 -5.99 2.52
C GLN A 28 10.64 -6.52 1.19
N ASN A 29 11.45 -7.24 0.41
CA ASN A 29 11.00 -7.86 -0.83
C ASN A 29 9.94 -8.94 -0.60
N ARG A 30 10.03 -9.69 0.49
CA ARG A 30 9.01 -10.69 0.85
C ARG A 30 7.72 -10.04 1.32
N LEU A 31 7.82 -8.98 2.13
CA LEU A 31 6.66 -8.20 2.57
C LEU A 31 5.94 -7.56 1.38
N ALA A 32 6.69 -6.92 0.48
CA ALA A 32 6.14 -6.32 -0.72
C ALA A 32 5.38 -7.34 -1.59
N SER A 33 5.92 -8.54 -1.79
CA SER A 33 5.23 -9.58 -2.56
C SER A 33 3.96 -10.12 -1.89
N ALA A 34 3.84 -9.98 -0.57
CA ALA A 34 2.62 -10.34 0.15
C ALA A 34 1.51 -9.30 0.01
N CYS A 35 1.83 -8.04 -0.35
CA CYS A 35 0.85 -6.98 -0.57
C CYS A 35 0.08 -7.13 -1.90
N GLY A 36 0.71 -7.69 -2.93
CA GLY A 36 0.11 -7.86 -4.25
C GLY A 36 1.13 -7.84 -5.38
N PRO A 37 0.67 -7.83 -6.65
CA PRO A 37 1.55 -7.75 -7.82
C PRO A 37 2.45 -6.52 -7.79
N GLN A 38 3.77 -6.71 -7.95
CA GLN A 38 4.76 -5.65 -7.77
C GLN A 38 4.84 -4.65 -8.95
N ASP A 39 4.29 -5.00 -10.08
CA ASP A 39 4.22 -4.18 -11.29
C ASP A 39 2.97 -3.31 -11.36
N GLN A 40 2.10 -3.37 -10.36
CA GLN A 40 0.87 -2.57 -10.28
C GLN A 40 1.17 -1.17 -9.76
N ASP A 41 1.04 -0.19 -10.63
CA ASP A 41 1.12 1.24 -10.31
C ASP A 41 -0.23 1.93 -10.45
N TYR A 42 -0.37 3.10 -9.82
CA TYR A 42 -1.57 3.93 -9.84
C TYR A 42 -1.30 5.35 -10.32
N LYS A 43 -2.33 5.90 -11.01
CA LYS A 43 -2.50 7.34 -11.20
C LYS A 43 -3.60 7.80 -10.26
N VAL A 44 -3.31 8.82 -9.46
CA VAL A 44 -4.24 9.36 -8.47
C VAL A 44 -4.80 10.70 -8.94
N ARG A 45 -6.09 10.91 -8.71
CA ARG A 45 -6.80 12.19 -8.87
C ARG A 45 -7.35 12.59 -7.51
N LEU A 46 -7.26 13.88 -7.19
CA LEU A 46 -7.75 14.43 -5.93
C LEU A 46 -9.06 15.18 -6.16
N ASP A 47 -10.06 14.89 -5.34
CA ASP A 47 -11.35 15.57 -5.32
C ASP A 47 -11.46 16.42 -4.04
N ARG A 48 -11.39 17.74 -4.20
CA ARG A 48 -11.48 18.70 -3.09
C ARG A 48 -12.91 19.05 -2.70
N SER A 49 -13.90 18.53 -3.42
CA SER A 49 -15.33 18.76 -3.10
C SER A 49 -15.87 17.76 -2.08
N GLN A 50 -15.16 16.65 -1.87
CA GLN A 50 -15.54 15.60 -0.94
C GLN A 50 -14.84 15.85 0.41
N HIS A 51 -15.63 16.08 1.44
CA HIS A 51 -15.18 16.28 2.81
C HIS A 51 -15.91 15.31 3.73
N GLY A 52 -15.13 14.59 4.51
CA GLY A 52 -15.64 13.73 5.55
C GLY A 52 -16.00 12.29 5.12
N PRO A 53 -16.20 11.44 6.13
CA PRO A 53 -16.41 10.03 5.91
C PRO A 53 -17.77 9.74 5.28
N VAL A 54 -17.82 8.72 4.43
CA VAL A 54 -19.07 8.13 3.93
C VAL A 54 -19.56 7.05 4.89
N PRO A 55 -20.88 6.82 5.02
CA PRO A 55 -21.37 5.73 5.87
C PRO A 55 -21.02 4.36 5.26
N PRO A 56 -20.73 3.35 6.09
CA PRO A 56 -20.55 1.98 5.60
C PRO A 56 -21.80 1.45 4.90
N GLN A 57 -21.59 0.69 3.84
CA GLN A 57 -22.68 -0.05 3.19
C GLN A 57 -23.21 -1.15 4.12
N ALA A 58 -24.49 -1.52 3.98
CA ALA A 58 -25.10 -2.58 4.78
C ALA A 58 -24.30 -3.89 4.68
N GLY A 59 -23.99 -4.47 5.83
CA GLY A 59 -23.21 -5.72 5.93
C GLY A 59 -21.71 -5.59 5.64
N LYS A 60 -21.20 -4.40 5.40
CA LYS A 60 -19.78 -4.12 5.17
C LYS A 60 -19.18 -3.26 6.30
N ALA A 61 -17.87 -3.28 6.43
CA ALA A 61 -17.10 -2.27 7.13
C ALA A 61 -16.41 -1.36 6.12
N LEU A 62 -15.98 -0.17 6.56
CA LEU A 62 -15.10 0.71 5.79
C LEU A 62 -13.73 0.79 6.44
N VAL A 63 -12.71 0.65 5.63
CA VAL A 63 -11.32 0.93 5.99
C VAL A 63 -10.89 2.19 5.24
N TYR A 64 -10.49 3.21 5.99
CA TYR A 64 -9.98 4.46 5.47
C TYR A 64 -8.46 4.44 5.50
N PHE A 65 -7.86 4.85 4.41
CA PHE A 65 -6.43 5.05 4.29
C PHE A 65 -6.17 6.55 4.08
N ILE A 66 -5.43 7.15 4.99
CA ILE A 66 -5.12 8.58 5.00
C ILE A 66 -3.60 8.71 4.91
N HIS A 67 -3.12 9.42 3.91
CA HIS A 67 -1.71 9.79 3.82
C HIS A 67 -1.54 11.19 4.38
N ASP A 68 -0.73 11.29 5.43
CA ASP A 68 -0.44 12.52 6.15
C ASP A 68 1.07 12.78 6.08
N ASP A 69 1.47 13.65 5.18
CA ASP A 69 2.88 13.89 4.87
C ASP A 69 3.48 15.04 5.68
N GLY A 70 2.89 15.37 6.83
CA GLY A 70 3.12 16.51 7.74
C GLY A 70 4.55 16.99 7.97
N THR A 71 5.54 16.34 7.38
CA THR A 71 6.95 16.70 7.49
C THR A 71 7.50 17.47 6.28
N GLY A 72 6.67 17.75 5.27
CA GLY A 72 7.09 18.53 4.11
C GLY A 72 8.20 17.87 3.27
N VAL A 73 8.31 16.53 3.29
CA VAL A 73 9.26 15.80 2.40
C VAL A 73 8.98 16.14 0.93
N GLY A 74 7.74 16.49 0.58
CA GLY A 74 7.40 17.12 -0.69
C GLY A 74 8.06 18.48 -0.94
N GLY A 75 8.53 19.17 0.11
CA GLY A 75 9.19 20.49 0.01
C GLY A 75 10.63 20.45 -0.52
N ALA A 76 11.26 19.28 -0.58
CA ALA A 76 12.62 19.13 -1.10
C ALA A 76 12.70 19.06 -2.65
N GLY A 77 11.62 19.38 -3.38
CA GLY A 77 11.59 19.36 -4.85
C GLY A 77 11.40 17.97 -5.46
N LEU A 78 11.20 16.94 -4.65
CA LEU A 78 11.00 15.56 -5.12
C LEU A 78 9.53 15.24 -5.43
N GLY A 79 8.61 16.18 -5.17
CA GLY A 79 7.17 15.97 -5.30
C GLY A 79 6.61 15.09 -4.17
N TYR A 80 5.28 15.06 -4.06
CA TYR A 80 4.63 14.19 -3.10
C TYR A 80 4.67 12.74 -3.57
N PRO A 81 5.00 11.78 -2.70
CA PRO A 81 4.97 10.37 -3.06
C PRO A 81 3.55 9.86 -3.31
N THR A 82 3.45 8.83 -4.12
CA THR A 82 2.23 8.02 -4.22
C THR A 82 2.40 6.78 -3.37
N THR A 83 1.45 6.56 -2.46
CA THR A 83 1.43 5.41 -1.56
C THR A 83 0.31 4.47 -1.96
N LYS A 84 0.64 3.22 -2.23
CA LYS A 84 -0.32 2.15 -2.58
C LYS A 84 -0.79 1.45 -1.33
N TYR A 85 -2.02 0.95 -1.35
CA TYR A 85 -2.60 0.20 -0.25
C TYR A 85 -3.24 -1.08 -0.75
N ALA A 86 -3.03 -2.14 0.00
CA ALA A 86 -3.60 -3.45 -0.27
C ALA A 86 -4.40 -3.96 0.93
N VAL A 87 -5.40 -4.78 0.63
CA VAL A 87 -6.14 -5.58 1.61
C VAL A 87 -6.11 -7.02 1.13
N ASP A 88 -5.70 -7.93 2.00
CA ASP A 88 -5.64 -9.38 1.75
C ASP A 88 -4.88 -9.75 0.45
N GLY A 89 -3.73 -9.12 0.24
CA GLY A 89 -2.87 -9.38 -0.91
C GLY A 89 -3.36 -8.81 -2.24
N SER A 90 -4.34 -7.91 -2.21
CA SER A 90 -4.89 -7.24 -3.39
C SER A 90 -4.79 -5.73 -3.25
N TRP A 91 -4.21 -5.06 -4.23
CA TRP A 91 -4.17 -3.60 -4.26
C TRP A 91 -5.57 -3.02 -4.40
N VAL A 92 -5.96 -2.14 -3.48
CA VAL A 92 -7.31 -1.54 -3.41
C VAL A 92 -7.35 -0.06 -3.76
N GLY A 93 -6.18 0.61 -3.79
CA GLY A 93 -6.10 2.03 -4.13
C GLY A 93 -4.75 2.63 -3.82
N ALA A 94 -4.67 3.96 -3.98
CA ALA A 94 -3.47 4.74 -3.68
C ALA A 94 -3.83 6.17 -3.31
N ASN A 95 -2.99 6.79 -2.48
CA ASN A 95 -2.97 8.21 -2.16
C ASN A 95 -1.80 8.91 -2.85
N HIS A 96 -1.91 10.21 -3.07
CA HIS A 96 -0.84 11.05 -3.60
C HIS A 96 -0.75 12.32 -2.75
N GLY A 97 0.33 12.44 -1.97
CA GLY A 97 0.43 13.48 -0.95
C GLY A 97 -0.70 13.38 0.07
N GLU A 98 -0.94 14.44 0.79
CA GLU A 98 -2.01 14.56 1.78
C GLU A 98 -3.38 14.32 1.17
N SER A 99 -3.91 13.12 1.34
CA SER A 99 -5.19 12.70 0.79
C SER A 99 -5.69 11.42 1.45
N TRP A 100 -6.96 11.09 1.23
CA TRP A 100 -7.58 9.89 1.78
C TRP A 100 -8.49 9.19 0.79
N PHE A 101 -8.73 7.91 1.00
CA PHE A 101 -9.79 7.14 0.34
C PHE A 101 -10.31 6.05 1.27
N ALA A 102 -11.42 5.43 0.90
CA ALA A 102 -12.00 4.33 1.67
C ALA A 102 -12.29 3.11 0.79
N VAL A 103 -12.20 1.94 1.39
CA VAL A 103 -12.57 0.67 0.79
C VAL A 103 -13.55 -0.10 1.67
N ALA A 104 -14.58 -0.67 1.06
CA ALA A 104 -15.55 -1.52 1.75
C ALA A 104 -15.02 -2.96 1.83
N VAL A 105 -14.95 -3.51 3.04
CA VAL A 105 -14.49 -4.87 3.30
C VAL A 105 -15.60 -5.70 3.98
N THR A 106 -15.52 -7.03 3.90
CA THR A 106 -16.42 -7.93 4.63
C THR A 106 -16.05 -7.93 6.11
N PRO A 107 -16.97 -8.22 7.04
CA PRO A 107 -16.58 -8.47 8.43
C PRO A 107 -15.64 -9.67 8.54
N GLY A 108 -14.68 -9.60 9.46
CA GLY A 108 -13.70 -10.66 9.69
C GLY A 108 -12.28 -10.11 9.90
N GLU A 109 -11.31 -10.98 9.77
CA GLU A 109 -9.89 -10.65 9.86
C GLU A 109 -9.35 -10.26 8.49
N HIS A 110 -8.54 -9.21 8.46
CA HIS A 110 -7.90 -8.69 7.26
C HIS A 110 -6.45 -8.33 7.53
N HIS A 111 -5.65 -8.42 6.48
CA HIS A 111 -4.31 -7.89 6.44
C HIS A 111 -4.29 -6.64 5.56
N VAL A 112 -3.81 -5.54 6.10
CA VAL A 112 -3.60 -4.31 5.34
C VAL A 112 -2.12 -4.11 5.11
N CYS A 113 -1.79 -3.55 3.95
CA CYS A 113 -0.43 -3.35 3.53
C CYS A 113 -0.32 -2.00 2.83
N THR A 114 0.79 -1.31 3.02
CA THR A 114 1.10 -0.07 2.31
C THR A 114 2.50 -0.12 1.72
N GLU A 115 2.68 0.50 0.55
CA GLU A 115 3.95 0.55 -0.18
C GLU A 115 4.07 1.87 -0.93
N LEU A 116 5.28 2.47 -0.91
CA LEU A 116 5.57 3.63 -1.74
C LEU A 116 5.72 3.24 -3.21
N GLN A 117 4.99 3.93 -4.08
CA GLN A 117 5.15 3.86 -5.53
C GLN A 117 6.22 4.86 -5.97
N SER A 118 7.48 4.64 -5.62
CA SER A 118 8.57 5.54 -5.96
C SER A 118 9.82 4.76 -6.33
N SER A 119 10.45 5.18 -7.44
CA SER A 119 11.76 4.64 -7.85
C SER A 119 12.94 5.34 -7.17
N LEU A 120 12.72 6.50 -6.54
CA LEU A 120 13.76 7.33 -5.94
C LEU A 120 13.89 7.13 -4.43
N LEU A 121 12.77 6.86 -3.76
CA LEU A 121 12.75 6.49 -2.35
C LEU A 121 12.85 4.97 -2.26
N ALA A 122 13.61 4.47 -1.29
CA ALA A 122 13.65 3.03 -1.04
C ALA A 122 12.21 2.54 -0.86
N GLU A 123 11.84 1.49 -1.60
CA GLU A 123 10.51 0.91 -1.46
C GLU A 123 10.32 0.45 -0.03
N ARG A 124 9.37 1.08 0.64
CA ARG A 124 9.01 0.79 2.01
C ARG A 124 7.67 0.11 2.01
N VAL A 125 7.57 -0.94 2.80
CA VAL A 125 6.36 -1.74 2.96
C VAL A 125 6.07 -1.84 4.45
N GLU A 126 4.84 -1.50 4.83
CA GLU A 126 4.34 -1.69 6.17
C GLU A 126 3.08 -2.56 6.14
N LEU A 127 2.90 -3.33 7.19
CA LEU A 127 1.82 -4.30 7.34
C LEU A 127 1.11 -4.10 8.67
N ALA A 128 -0.21 -4.22 8.66
CA ALA A 128 -1.01 -4.28 9.87
C ALA A 128 -2.09 -5.37 9.77
N HIS A 129 -2.48 -5.88 10.91
CA HIS A 129 -3.58 -6.82 11.05
C HIS A 129 -4.81 -6.10 11.60
N LEU A 130 -5.99 -6.41 11.07
CA LEU A 130 -7.23 -5.75 11.41
C LEU A 130 -8.39 -6.73 11.48
N THR A 131 -9.13 -6.73 12.60
CA THR A 131 -10.42 -7.40 12.70
C THR A 131 -11.54 -6.37 12.59
N VAL A 132 -12.46 -6.54 11.64
CA VAL A 132 -13.53 -5.59 11.36
C VAL A 132 -14.92 -6.17 11.61
N ALA A 133 -15.84 -5.32 12.08
CA ALA A 133 -17.25 -5.62 12.27
C ALA A 133 -18.12 -4.85 11.26
N ALA A 134 -19.24 -5.44 10.84
CA ALA A 134 -20.19 -4.79 9.95
C ALA A 134 -20.68 -3.43 10.51
N GLY A 135 -20.84 -2.45 9.65
CA GLY A 135 -21.33 -1.12 10.00
C GLY A 135 -20.30 -0.26 10.75
N LYS A 136 -19.05 -0.70 10.87
CA LYS A 136 -17.97 0.05 11.53
C LYS A 136 -17.01 0.62 10.51
N SER A 137 -16.35 1.73 10.91
CA SER A 137 -15.25 2.37 10.18
C SER A 137 -13.95 2.22 10.95
N TYR A 138 -12.87 2.04 10.22
CA TYR A 138 -11.51 1.87 10.73
C TYR A 138 -10.59 2.79 9.95
N TYR A 139 -9.63 3.42 10.62
CA TYR A 139 -8.82 4.48 10.05
C TYR A 139 -7.34 4.14 10.21
N PHE A 140 -6.62 4.22 9.11
CA PHE A 140 -5.18 4.07 9.07
C PHE A 140 -4.56 5.35 8.54
N ARG A 141 -3.60 5.87 9.27
CA ARG A 141 -2.73 6.95 8.83
C ARG A 141 -1.42 6.39 8.35
N THR A 142 -0.94 6.89 7.24
CA THR A 142 0.39 6.59 6.70
C THR A 142 1.20 7.87 6.67
N GLN A 143 2.43 7.81 7.21
CA GLN A 143 3.36 8.94 7.25
C GLN A 143 4.74 8.51 6.76
N LEU A 144 5.46 9.44 6.13
CA LEU A 144 6.89 9.32 5.93
C LEU A 144 7.61 10.02 7.07
N VAL A 145 8.33 9.27 7.87
CA VAL A 145 9.10 9.79 8.99
C VAL A 145 10.59 9.65 8.71
N THR A 146 11.35 10.71 8.98
CA THR A 146 12.80 10.68 8.88
C THR A 146 13.42 10.29 10.22
N SER A 147 14.07 9.14 10.28
CA SER A 147 14.81 8.70 11.45
C SER A 147 16.27 8.42 11.08
N ARG A 148 17.20 9.13 11.73
CA ARG A 148 18.66 8.96 11.54
C ARG A 148 19.09 8.98 10.05
N SER A 149 18.53 9.90 9.27
CA SER A 149 18.75 10.04 7.82
C SER A 149 18.19 8.86 6.99
N VAL A 150 17.29 8.09 7.54
CA VAL A 150 16.53 7.04 6.82
C VAL A 150 15.07 7.45 6.83
N GLU A 151 14.45 7.45 5.66
CA GLU A 151 13.00 7.62 5.55
C GLU A 151 12.31 6.29 5.80
N LEU A 152 11.34 6.30 6.71
CA LEU A 152 10.51 5.15 7.05
C LEU A 152 9.08 5.47 6.67
N LEU A 153 8.41 4.49 6.10
CA LEU A 153 6.96 4.53 5.95
C LEU A 153 6.36 3.94 7.22
N GLU A 154 5.46 4.68 7.87
CA GLU A 154 4.73 4.22 9.04
C GLU A 154 3.25 4.05 8.69
N LEU A 155 2.64 2.96 9.15
CA LEU A 155 1.22 2.67 9.03
C LEU A 155 0.63 2.54 10.42
N GLU A 156 -0.17 3.48 10.85
CA GLU A 156 -0.74 3.56 12.19
C GLU A 156 -2.26 3.52 12.14
N LYS A 157 -2.86 2.80 13.09
CA LYS A 157 -4.31 2.88 13.31
C LYS A 157 -4.62 4.07 14.21
N ILE A 158 -5.45 4.98 13.72
CA ILE A 158 -5.89 6.18 14.43
C ILE A 158 -7.37 6.09 14.84
N ASP A 159 -7.82 6.99 15.70
CA ASP A 159 -9.21 7.08 16.12
C ASP A 159 -10.08 7.92 15.15
N SER A 160 -11.38 7.99 15.44
CA SER A 160 -12.34 8.72 14.60
C SER A 160 -12.18 10.23 14.68
N ASP A 161 -11.69 10.76 15.79
CA ASP A 161 -11.60 12.20 16.01
C ASP A 161 -10.40 12.76 15.25
N GLU A 162 -9.26 12.06 15.33
CA GLU A 162 -8.08 12.36 14.54
C GLU A 162 -8.36 12.22 13.04
N ALA A 163 -9.01 11.13 12.62
CA ALA A 163 -9.41 10.95 11.24
C ALA A 163 -10.37 12.04 10.76
N GLY A 164 -11.31 12.46 11.61
CA GLY A 164 -12.24 13.56 11.32
C GLY A 164 -11.53 14.88 11.03
N TYR A 165 -10.50 15.21 11.80
CA TYR A 165 -9.65 16.37 11.55
C TYR A 165 -8.96 16.26 10.18
N LEU A 166 -8.32 15.14 9.89
CA LEU A 166 -7.59 14.94 8.62
C LEU A 166 -8.52 14.96 7.40
N PHE A 167 -9.75 14.48 7.51
CA PHE A 167 -10.75 14.59 6.43
C PHE A 167 -11.16 16.02 6.14
N SER A 168 -11.12 16.92 7.12
CA SER A 168 -11.43 18.34 6.91
C SER A 168 -10.33 19.08 6.16
N GLU A 169 -9.09 18.61 6.29
CA GLU A 169 -7.92 19.23 5.67
C GLU A 169 -7.58 18.62 4.30
N TYR A 170 -7.80 17.31 4.13
CA TYR A 170 -7.29 16.56 2.98
C TYR A 170 -8.38 16.19 1.97
N PRO A 171 -8.09 16.26 0.65
CA PRO A 171 -9.01 15.85 -0.40
C PRO A 171 -9.16 14.33 -0.46
N MET A 172 -10.29 13.89 -1.00
CA MET A 172 -10.49 12.48 -1.34
C MET A 172 -9.67 12.10 -2.58
N ALA A 173 -9.00 10.96 -2.50
CA ALA A 173 -8.24 10.38 -3.60
C ALA A 173 -9.07 9.34 -4.37
N THR A 174 -8.94 9.34 -5.69
CA THR A 174 -9.41 8.28 -6.58
C THR A 174 -8.23 7.74 -7.36
N ALA A 175 -7.94 6.47 -7.19
CA ALA A 175 -6.83 5.79 -7.84
C ALA A 175 -7.31 4.98 -9.05
N THR A 176 -6.55 5.04 -10.14
CA THR A 176 -6.75 4.22 -11.34
C THR A 176 -5.46 3.49 -11.66
N ALA A 177 -5.53 2.17 -11.83
CA ALA A 177 -4.39 1.36 -12.20
C ALA A 177 -3.77 1.85 -13.52
N LYS A 178 -2.44 1.99 -13.55
CA LYS A 178 -1.70 2.21 -14.80
C LYS A 178 -1.67 0.89 -15.59
N ARG A 179 -1.89 0.99 -16.87
CA ARG A 179 -1.76 -0.11 -17.81
C ARG A 179 -0.36 -0.18 -18.38
#